data_22e7c3c610b90b4161e75262f4e833dc
#
_entry.id   22e7c3c610b90b4161e75262f4e833dc
#
_cell.length_a   1.000
_cell.length_b   1.000
_cell.length_c   1.000
_cell.angle_alpha   90.00
_cell.angle_beta   90.00
_cell.angle_gamma   90.00
#
_symmetry.space_group_name_H-M   'P 1'
#
loop_
_entity.id
_entity.type
_entity.pdbx_description
1 polymer ?
#
loop_
_entity_poly.entity_id
_entity_poly.type
_entity_poly.pdbx_seq_one_letter_code
_entity_poly.pdbx_strand_id
1 'polypeptide(L)'
;MVKLCHKKFVLCFFKEVFMFIEIRPYEKERLSVRFKAEGDDFSKILQSIKKVPNRAWKPSGYFWIIPADRNSCDTLLNNLYNEGLCRGDSGFTLKDSGLTDRKPHDVEPLTTEIIGERNNHTATDIQSILNKLEEVLTAKHYSKRTMEAYSYWISRFIRENKNKNLKTLSDTEINAFVSRLAVKEKAAASSQNQALAALLFLYKNILGLTIKTPENIVRAKKPKKLPAVMTREETAKIFSLLPENDYGLLIRLLYGTGMRLMEALRLRIQDIDFGKNEITVHCGKGAKDRKTILPVSLKFPLQKHMEKVRLIHEADCKEGFGSVPLPFALAKKYPNAGKAWAWQWVFPQARRWRNKETGEQGRHHIDPSVIQRTLHEAVLKSGIPKPIGCHTFRHSFATHLLEAGYDIRTIQELLGHSDVKTTMVYTHVLNRGGLGIQSPIDRI
;
A
#
# COMPACT_ATOMS: atom_id res chain seq x y z
N MET A 1 -27.89 6.36 -33.97
CA MET A 1 -27.51 7.03 -32.73
C MET A 1 -27.30 5.97 -31.66
N VAL A 2 -26.09 5.48 -31.51
CA VAL A 2 -25.76 4.40 -30.58
C VAL A 2 -25.46 5.04 -29.22
N LYS A 3 -26.28 4.81 -28.19
CA LYS A 3 -26.01 5.18 -26.82
C LYS A 3 -24.91 4.24 -26.27
N LEU A 4 -23.69 4.74 -26.18
CA LEU A 4 -22.59 4.06 -25.50
C LEU A 4 -22.90 3.97 -23.99
N CYS A 5 -23.16 2.76 -23.53
CA CYS A 5 -23.33 2.46 -22.12
C CYS A 5 -21.94 2.46 -21.44
N HIS A 6 -21.79 3.19 -20.32
CA HIS A 6 -20.56 3.30 -19.54
C HIS A 6 -20.23 1.96 -18.84
N LYS A 7 -19.63 1.00 -19.52
CA LYS A 7 -19.14 -0.22 -18.88
C LYS A 7 -17.62 -0.31 -18.99
N LYS A 8 -16.94 -0.44 -17.85
CA LYS A 8 -15.53 -0.76 -17.74
C LYS A 8 -15.34 -2.24 -18.04
N PHE A 9 -14.47 -2.59 -18.98
CA PHE A 9 -14.06 -3.97 -19.23
C PHE A 9 -12.65 -4.17 -18.67
N VAL A 10 -12.51 -5.12 -17.76
CA VAL A 10 -11.21 -5.54 -17.22
C VAL A 10 -11.05 -7.01 -17.59
N LEU A 11 -10.12 -7.28 -18.49
CA LEU A 11 -9.66 -8.64 -18.78
C LEU A 11 -8.55 -8.99 -17.77
N CYS A 12 -8.88 -9.80 -16.77
CA CYS A 12 -7.91 -10.34 -15.83
C CYS A 12 -7.46 -11.72 -16.30
N PHE A 13 -6.15 -11.89 -16.55
CA PHE A 13 -5.56 -13.18 -16.86
C PHE A 13 -4.72 -13.70 -15.71
N PHE A 14 -4.92 -14.98 -15.39
CA PHE A 14 -4.19 -15.70 -14.35
C PHE A 14 -3.08 -16.54 -14.98
N LYS A 15 -1.86 -16.11 -14.86
CA LYS A 15 -0.68 -16.91 -14.57
C LYS A 15 0.03 -16.22 -13.42
N GLU A 16 0.68 -16.93 -12.54
CA GLU A 16 1.22 -16.58 -11.22
C GLU A 16 2.04 -15.27 -11.08
N VAL A 17 1.96 -14.34 -12.04
CA VAL A 17 2.66 -13.07 -12.09
C VAL A 17 1.65 -11.96 -12.48
N PHE A 18 1.77 -10.82 -11.83
CA PHE A 18 0.95 -9.60 -11.94
C PHE A 18 0.77 -9.08 -13.38
N MET A 19 -0.08 -9.73 -14.18
CA MET A 19 -0.45 -9.27 -15.50
C MET A 19 -1.92 -8.84 -15.53
N PHE A 20 -2.20 -7.67 -16.10
CA PHE A 20 -3.56 -7.26 -16.43
C PHE A 20 -3.62 -6.51 -17.76
N ILE A 21 -4.71 -6.67 -18.48
CA ILE A 21 -5.08 -5.88 -19.65
C ILE A 21 -6.43 -5.25 -19.35
N GLU A 22 -6.53 -3.94 -19.48
CA GLU A 22 -7.74 -3.16 -19.23
C GLU A 22 -8.15 -2.43 -20.50
N ILE A 23 -9.39 -2.67 -20.96
CA ILE A 23 -9.97 -1.99 -22.10
C ILE A 23 -11.14 -1.12 -21.60
N ARG A 24 -11.13 0.18 -21.91
CA ARG A 24 -12.17 1.13 -21.49
C ARG A 24 -12.63 2.00 -22.67
N PRO A 25 -13.87 2.44 -22.70
CA PRO A 25 -14.29 3.54 -23.59
C PRO A 25 -13.41 4.77 -23.34
N TYR A 26 -12.98 5.44 -24.42
CA TYR A 26 -12.09 6.59 -24.33
C TYR A 26 -12.73 7.87 -24.88
N GLU A 27 -13.07 7.90 -26.13
CA GLU A 27 -13.76 9.00 -26.79
C GLU A 27 -14.84 8.40 -27.69
N LYS A 28 -15.63 9.24 -28.40
CA LYS A 28 -16.60 8.71 -29.37
C LYS A 28 -15.88 7.75 -30.32
N GLU A 29 -16.37 6.50 -30.38
CA GLU A 29 -15.87 5.45 -31.28
C GLU A 29 -14.41 5.00 -31.05
N ARG A 30 -13.85 5.20 -29.85
CA ARG A 30 -12.52 4.74 -29.48
C ARG A 30 -12.48 4.06 -28.12
N LEU A 31 -11.53 3.11 -27.97
CA LEU A 31 -11.25 2.40 -26.74
C LEU A 31 -9.82 2.67 -26.31
N SER A 32 -9.60 2.78 -25.00
CA SER A 32 -8.26 2.79 -24.40
C SER A 32 -7.88 1.40 -23.93
N VAL A 33 -6.65 0.97 -24.26
CA VAL A 33 -6.07 -0.31 -23.83
C VAL A 33 -4.87 -0.03 -22.96
N ARG A 34 -4.97 -0.42 -21.69
CA ARG A 34 -3.88 -0.36 -20.72
C ARG A 34 -3.49 -1.76 -20.29
N PHE A 35 -2.21 -2.00 -20.08
CA PHE A 35 -1.76 -3.28 -19.59
C PHE A 35 -0.52 -3.15 -18.70
N LYS A 36 -0.34 -4.14 -17.84
CA LYS A 36 0.87 -4.33 -17.05
C LYS A 36 1.28 -5.79 -17.18
N ALA A 37 2.50 -6.02 -17.62
CA ALA A 37 3.11 -7.34 -17.76
C ALA A 37 4.62 -7.18 -17.70
N GLU A 38 5.36 -8.28 -17.49
CA GLU A 38 6.81 -8.31 -17.44
C GLU A 38 7.36 -9.35 -18.44
N GLY A 39 8.59 -9.17 -18.90
CA GLY A 39 9.28 -10.11 -19.78
C GLY A 39 8.59 -10.34 -21.13
N ASP A 40 8.48 -11.61 -21.53
CA ASP A 40 7.89 -12.04 -22.79
C ASP A 40 6.42 -11.66 -22.96
N ASP A 41 5.64 -11.68 -21.87
CA ASP A 41 4.22 -11.35 -21.90
C ASP A 41 3.99 -9.88 -22.27
N PHE A 42 4.86 -8.97 -21.81
CA PHE A 42 4.86 -7.56 -22.24
C PHE A 42 5.00 -7.43 -23.75
N SER A 43 5.99 -8.14 -24.33
CA SER A 43 6.28 -8.11 -25.76
C SER A 43 5.12 -8.68 -26.61
N LYS A 44 4.49 -9.75 -26.16
CA LYS A 44 3.33 -10.39 -26.81
C LYS A 44 2.10 -9.49 -26.79
N ILE A 45 1.79 -8.86 -25.65
CA ILE A 45 0.67 -7.91 -25.56
C ILE A 45 0.92 -6.72 -26.48
N LEU A 46 2.12 -6.17 -26.45
CA LEU A 46 2.48 -5.02 -27.27
C LEU A 46 2.37 -5.35 -28.78
N GLN A 47 2.80 -6.53 -29.20
CA GLN A 47 2.67 -6.99 -30.57
C GLN A 47 1.22 -7.20 -30.96
N SER A 48 0.40 -7.79 -30.09
CA SER A 48 -1.05 -7.99 -30.29
C SER A 48 -1.77 -6.66 -30.51
N ILE A 49 -1.46 -5.63 -29.73
CA ILE A 49 -2.02 -4.28 -29.91
C ILE A 49 -1.50 -3.66 -31.23
N LYS A 50 -0.22 -3.84 -31.56
CA LYS A 50 0.37 -3.31 -32.77
C LYS A 50 -0.20 -3.92 -34.08
N LYS A 51 -0.85 -5.06 -34.03
CA LYS A 51 -1.56 -5.67 -35.16
C LYS A 51 -2.95 -5.05 -35.41
N VAL A 52 -3.51 -4.27 -34.46
CA VAL A 52 -4.81 -3.59 -34.63
C VAL A 52 -4.64 -2.38 -35.56
N PRO A 53 -5.47 -2.23 -36.60
CA PRO A 53 -5.44 -1.06 -37.50
C PRO A 53 -5.79 0.25 -36.77
N ASN A 54 -5.35 1.38 -37.30
CA ASN A 54 -5.69 2.72 -36.80
C ASN A 54 -5.48 2.93 -35.27
N ARG A 55 -4.57 2.18 -34.68
CA ARG A 55 -4.15 2.33 -33.29
C ARG A 55 -3.28 3.58 -33.11
N ALA A 56 -3.32 4.18 -31.91
CA ALA A 56 -2.46 5.30 -31.55
C ALA A 56 -1.93 5.13 -30.11
N TRP A 57 -0.70 5.54 -29.87
CA TRP A 57 -0.14 5.59 -28.53
C TRP A 57 -0.40 6.95 -27.89
N LYS A 58 -0.88 7.00 -26.65
CA LYS A 58 -1.13 8.22 -25.87
C LYS A 58 -0.08 8.36 -24.73
N PRO A 59 1.04 9.09 -24.93
CA PRO A 59 2.10 9.20 -23.93
C PRO A 59 1.65 9.83 -22.61
N SER A 60 0.73 10.81 -22.67
CA SER A 60 0.22 11.52 -21.48
C SER A 60 -0.57 10.65 -20.52
N GLY A 61 -1.04 9.47 -20.96
CA GLY A 61 -1.84 8.55 -20.14
C GLY A 61 -1.27 7.14 -20.04
N TYR A 62 -0.15 6.84 -20.74
CA TYR A 62 0.47 5.53 -20.81
C TYR A 62 -0.52 4.42 -21.25
N PHE A 63 -1.26 4.66 -22.34
CA PHE A 63 -2.19 3.69 -22.92
C PHE A 63 -2.26 3.77 -24.44
N TRP A 64 -2.71 2.67 -25.05
CA TRP A 64 -3.02 2.60 -26.47
C TRP A 64 -4.48 2.98 -26.71
N ILE A 65 -4.75 3.59 -27.85
CA ILE A 65 -6.08 3.89 -28.35
C ILE A 65 -6.33 3.01 -29.58
N ILE A 66 -7.46 2.32 -29.62
CA ILE A 66 -7.92 1.53 -30.76
C ILE A 66 -9.33 1.98 -31.16
N PRO A 67 -9.76 1.77 -32.41
CA PRO A 67 -11.15 1.99 -32.80
C PRO A 67 -12.11 1.10 -32.00
N ALA A 68 -13.31 1.61 -31.71
CA ALA A 68 -14.35 0.89 -31.00
C ALA A 68 -15.27 0.13 -31.98
N ASP A 69 -14.72 -0.35 -33.09
CA ASP A 69 -15.42 -1.18 -34.05
C ASP A 69 -15.18 -2.68 -33.80
N ARG A 70 -16.09 -3.51 -34.30
CA ARG A 70 -16.04 -4.95 -34.09
C ARG A 70 -14.77 -5.58 -34.61
N ASN A 71 -14.28 -5.17 -35.77
CA ASN A 71 -13.12 -5.75 -36.42
C ASN A 71 -11.83 -5.47 -35.60
N SER A 72 -11.68 -4.25 -35.10
CA SER A 72 -10.53 -3.86 -34.23
C SER A 72 -10.55 -4.61 -32.90
N CYS A 73 -11.73 -4.79 -32.30
CA CYS A 73 -11.89 -5.55 -31.05
C CYS A 73 -11.60 -7.05 -31.27
N ASP A 74 -12.16 -7.65 -32.32
CA ASP A 74 -11.93 -9.05 -32.64
C ASP A 74 -10.47 -9.31 -33.00
N THR A 75 -9.83 -8.40 -33.74
CA THR A 75 -8.40 -8.49 -34.06
C THR A 75 -7.53 -8.47 -32.79
N LEU A 76 -7.81 -7.58 -31.85
CA LEU A 76 -7.07 -7.54 -30.56
C LEU A 76 -7.27 -8.82 -29.76
N LEU A 77 -8.51 -9.27 -29.60
CA LEU A 77 -8.86 -10.44 -28.79
C LEU A 77 -8.28 -11.74 -29.39
N ASN A 78 -8.41 -11.93 -30.71
CA ASN A 78 -7.84 -13.09 -31.39
C ASN A 78 -6.32 -13.13 -31.30
N ASN A 79 -5.65 -11.98 -31.41
CA ASN A 79 -4.19 -11.91 -31.27
C ASN A 79 -3.77 -12.26 -29.84
N LEU A 80 -4.47 -11.76 -28.83
CA LEU A 80 -4.19 -12.10 -27.43
C LEU A 80 -4.45 -13.58 -27.12
N TYR A 81 -5.49 -14.15 -27.72
CA TYR A 81 -5.81 -15.56 -27.60
C TYR A 81 -4.73 -16.44 -28.25
N ASN A 82 -4.32 -16.13 -29.45
CA ASN A 82 -3.28 -16.87 -30.20
C ASN A 82 -1.92 -16.82 -29.53
N GLU A 83 -1.63 -15.77 -28.77
CA GLU A 83 -0.41 -15.65 -27.96
C GLU A 83 -0.53 -16.34 -26.57
N GLY A 84 -1.64 -17.03 -26.30
CA GLY A 84 -1.89 -17.73 -25.03
C GLY A 84 -2.11 -16.81 -23.83
N LEU A 85 -2.39 -15.52 -24.09
CA LEU A 85 -2.63 -14.51 -23.07
C LEU A 85 -4.09 -14.42 -22.64
N CYS A 86 -5.00 -15.10 -23.35
CA CYS A 86 -6.38 -15.30 -22.98
C CYS A 86 -6.79 -16.75 -23.11
N ARG A 87 -7.76 -17.21 -22.29
CA ARG A 87 -8.43 -18.50 -22.46
C ARG A 87 -9.79 -18.28 -23.14
N GLY A 88 -10.17 -19.19 -24.02
CA GLY A 88 -11.40 -19.09 -24.80
C GLY A 88 -12.71 -19.11 -23.99
N ASP A 89 -12.65 -19.49 -22.71
CA ASP A 89 -13.76 -19.55 -21.76
C ASP A 89 -13.80 -18.34 -20.80
N SER A 90 -13.11 -17.25 -21.13
CA SER A 90 -13.07 -16.02 -20.33
C SER A 90 -14.42 -15.28 -20.22
N GLY A 91 -15.50 -15.85 -20.74
CA GLY A 91 -16.86 -15.31 -20.61
C GLY A 91 -17.11 -14.02 -21.39
N PHE A 92 -16.15 -13.59 -22.21
CA PHE A 92 -16.29 -12.41 -23.05
C PHE A 92 -16.93 -12.81 -24.38
N THR A 93 -18.25 -12.63 -24.50
CA THR A 93 -18.94 -12.65 -25.77
C THR A 93 -19.23 -11.22 -26.21
N LEU A 94 -19.23 -10.97 -27.52
CA LEU A 94 -19.59 -9.67 -28.10
C LEU A 94 -20.99 -9.16 -27.69
N LYS A 95 -21.84 -10.03 -27.11
CA LYS A 95 -23.12 -9.65 -26.47
C LYS A 95 -22.94 -8.69 -25.31
N ASP A 96 -21.79 -8.73 -24.62
CA ASP A 96 -21.49 -7.85 -23.49
C ASP A 96 -21.02 -6.45 -23.93
N SER A 97 -20.68 -6.26 -25.20
CA SER A 97 -20.26 -4.97 -25.78
C SER A 97 -21.43 -4.03 -26.13
N GLY A 98 -22.68 -4.50 -26.03
CA GLY A 98 -23.86 -3.69 -26.38
C GLY A 98 -24.07 -3.47 -27.86
N LEU A 99 -23.31 -4.17 -28.72
CA LEU A 99 -23.45 -4.14 -30.20
C LEU A 99 -24.32 -5.32 -30.64
N THR A 100 -25.64 -5.21 -30.51
CA THR A 100 -26.58 -6.17 -31.12
C THR A 100 -27.39 -5.47 -32.20
N ASP A 101 -27.34 -6.02 -33.44
CA ASP A 101 -28.30 -5.77 -34.48
C ASP A 101 -29.68 -6.25 -34.01
N ARG A 102 -30.62 -5.35 -33.77
CA ARG A 102 -32.04 -5.67 -33.61
C ARG A 102 -32.79 -5.26 -34.88
N LYS A 103 -33.36 -6.24 -35.56
CA LYS A 103 -34.54 -6.02 -36.40
C LYS A 103 -35.78 -5.95 -35.50
N PRO A 104 -36.74 -5.08 -35.84
CA PRO A 104 -37.95 -4.94 -35.04
C PRO A 104 -39.00 -5.95 -35.50
N HIS A 105 -39.64 -6.71 -34.65
CA HIS A 105 -41.05 -7.03 -34.56
C HIS A 105 -41.32 -8.05 -33.46
N ASP A 106 -42.39 -7.74 -32.81
CA ASP A 106 -43.47 -8.47 -32.16
C ASP A 106 -43.51 -8.41 -30.64
N VAL A 107 -44.57 -7.73 -30.24
CA VAL A 107 -45.08 -7.55 -28.87
C VAL A 107 -46.22 -8.57 -28.69
N GLU A 108 -46.19 -9.37 -27.66
CA GLU A 108 -47.39 -9.86 -26.98
C GLU A 108 -47.17 -9.94 -25.45
N PRO A 109 -48.22 -9.72 -24.64
CA PRO A 109 -48.10 -9.49 -23.22
C PRO A 109 -48.33 -10.79 -22.41
N LEU A 110 -47.51 -11.05 -21.41
CA LEU A 110 -47.75 -12.12 -20.44
C LEU A 110 -47.62 -11.65 -19.00
N THR A 111 -48.79 -11.64 -18.37
CA THR A 111 -49.16 -11.98 -17.01
C THR A 111 -48.13 -11.79 -15.88
N THR A 112 -48.56 -11.01 -14.91
CA THR A 112 -48.04 -10.72 -13.62
C THR A 112 -47.85 -11.98 -12.77
N GLU A 113 -46.63 -12.43 -12.60
CA GLU A 113 -46.25 -13.31 -11.52
C GLU A 113 -45.24 -12.59 -10.60
N ILE A 114 -45.49 -12.69 -9.31
CA ILE A 114 -44.72 -12.10 -8.23
C ILE A 114 -43.30 -12.65 -8.26
N ILE A 115 -42.38 -11.91 -8.90
CA ILE A 115 -40.94 -12.20 -8.84
C ILE A 115 -40.35 -11.33 -7.76
N GLY A 116 -39.90 -11.96 -6.67
CA GLY A 116 -39.17 -11.32 -5.62
C GLY A 116 -38.02 -10.44 -6.18
N GLU A 117 -37.94 -9.21 -5.69
CA GLU A 117 -36.96 -8.21 -6.08
C GLU A 117 -35.54 -8.78 -6.07
N ARG A 118 -35.01 -9.09 -7.23
CA ARG A 118 -33.56 -9.31 -7.40
C ARG A 118 -32.86 -7.96 -7.32
N ASN A 119 -32.47 -7.57 -6.09
CA ASN A 119 -31.64 -6.39 -5.87
C ASN A 119 -30.23 -6.63 -6.41
N ASN A 120 -30.05 -6.40 -7.71
CA ASN A 120 -28.71 -6.31 -8.31
C ASN A 120 -28.06 -5.01 -7.82
N HIS A 121 -27.02 -5.09 -6.98
CA HIS A 121 -26.21 -3.92 -6.65
C HIS A 121 -25.60 -3.35 -7.92
N THR A 122 -26.04 -2.17 -8.29
CA THR A 122 -25.50 -1.42 -9.43
C THR A 122 -24.10 -0.88 -9.09
N ALA A 123 -23.32 -0.52 -10.09
CA ALA A 123 -22.03 0.15 -9.87
C ALA A 123 -22.20 1.44 -9.05
N THR A 124 -23.33 2.09 -9.16
CA THR A 124 -23.71 3.28 -8.39
C THR A 124 -23.86 2.99 -6.91
N ASP A 125 -24.46 1.84 -6.54
CA ASP A 125 -24.61 1.43 -5.13
C ASP A 125 -23.27 1.14 -4.47
N ILE A 126 -22.35 0.48 -5.19
CA ILE A 126 -21.01 0.21 -4.68
C ILE A 126 -20.25 1.52 -4.45
N GLN A 127 -20.32 2.46 -5.39
CA GLN A 127 -19.65 3.74 -5.26
C GLN A 127 -20.22 4.56 -4.08
N SER A 128 -21.53 4.56 -3.86
CA SER A 128 -22.17 5.20 -2.73
C SER A 128 -21.66 4.64 -1.39
N ILE A 129 -21.57 3.31 -1.27
CA ILE A 129 -21.02 2.66 -0.07
C ILE A 129 -19.55 3.05 0.14
N LEU A 130 -18.74 3.08 -0.93
CA LEU A 130 -17.34 3.44 -0.82
C LEU A 130 -17.13 4.92 -0.45
N ASN A 131 -17.96 5.81 -0.97
CA ASN A 131 -17.92 7.23 -0.59
C ASN A 131 -18.27 7.40 0.90
N LYS A 132 -19.32 6.75 1.38
CA LYS A 132 -19.69 6.75 2.80
C LYS A 132 -18.61 6.11 3.68
N LEU A 133 -17.95 5.05 3.20
CA LEU A 133 -16.82 4.43 3.89
C LEU A 133 -15.65 5.42 4.03
N GLU A 134 -15.29 6.13 2.97
CA GLU A 134 -14.22 7.13 2.99
C GLU A 134 -14.55 8.28 3.95
N GLU A 135 -15.78 8.79 3.93
CA GLU A 135 -16.25 9.82 4.85
C GLU A 135 -16.11 9.39 6.30
N VAL A 136 -16.64 8.20 6.67
CA VAL A 136 -16.60 7.69 8.05
C VAL A 136 -15.17 7.38 8.49
N LEU A 137 -14.33 6.82 7.63
CA LEU A 137 -12.92 6.53 7.95
C LEU A 137 -12.12 7.83 8.12
N THR A 138 -12.42 8.86 7.31
CA THR A 138 -11.79 10.17 7.42
C THR A 138 -12.21 10.85 8.73
N ALA A 139 -13.50 10.85 9.07
CA ALA A 139 -13.99 11.40 10.32
C ALA A 139 -13.39 10.69 11.55
N LYS A 140 -13.09 9.41 11.44
CA LYS A 140 -12.42 8.61 12.50
C LYS A 140 -10.88 8.66 12.42
N HIS A 141 -10.29 9.51 11.58
CA HIS A 141 -8.85 9.69 11.42
C HIS A 141 -8.07 8.40 11.06
N TYR A 142 -8.67 7.51 10.27
CA TYR A 142 -7.96 6.33 9.78
C TYR A 142 -6.92 6.71 8.72
N SER A 143 -5.84 5.93 8.64
CA SER A 143 -4.79 6.16 7.63
C SER A 143 -5.30 5.89 6.21
N LYS A 144 -4.78 6.63 5.22
CA LYS A 144 -5.09 6.41 3.80
C LYS A 144 -4.91 4.94 3.38
N ARG A 145 -3.84 4.30 3.85
CA ARG A 145 -3.59 2.87 3.60
C ARG A 145 -4.68 1.95 4.17
N THR A 146 -5.25 2.31 5.33
CA THR A 146 -6.38 1.56 5.89
C THR A 146 -7.64 1.75 5.05
N MET A 147 -7.89 2.98 4.59
CA MET A 147 -9.00 3.28 3.68
C MET A 147 -8.89 2.47 2.38
N GLU A 148 -7.75 2.48 1.74
CA GLU A 148 -7.47 1.70 0.52
C GLU A 148 -7.68 0.20 0.73
N ALA A 149 -7.17 -0.35 1.84
CA ALA A 149 -7.34 -1.76 2.17
C ALA A 149 -8.79 -2.14 2.45
N TYR A 150 -9.53 -1.31 3.19
CA TYR A 150 -10.94 -1.54 3.49
C TYR A 150 -11.80 -1.42 2.23
N SER A 151 -11.57 -0.41 1.41
CA SER A 151 -12.24 -0.24 0.11
C SER A 151 -12.01 -1.44 -0.81
N TYR A 152 -10.78 -1.96 -0.85
CA TYR A 152 -10.45 -3.15 -1.63
C TYR A 152 -11.25 -4.38 -1.19
N TRP A 153 -11.22 -4.71 0.13
CA TRP A 153 -11.90 -5.90 0.65
C TRP A 153 -13.42 -5.79 0.56
N ILE A 154 -13.98 -4.63 0.86
CA ILE A 154 -15.43 -4.36 0.78
C ILE A 154 -15.90 -4.44 -0.67
N SER A 155 -15.21 -3.79 -1.61
CA SER A 155 -15.55 -3.85 -3.04
C SER A 155 -15.50 -5.29 -3.57
N ARG A 156 -14.55 -6.07 -3.09
CA ARG A 156 -14.40 -7.47 -3.47
C ARG A 156 -15.55 -8.31 -2.94
N PHE A 157 -15.89 -8.16 -1.66
CA PHE A 157 -17.00 -8.86 -1.03
C PHE A 157 -18.35 -8.55 -1.70
N ILE A 158 -18.62 -7.27 -2.00
CA ILE A 158 -19.84 -6.85 -2.69
C ILE A 158 -19.92 -7.48 -4.09
N ARG A 159 -18.81 -7.46 -4.84
CA ARG A 159 -18.78 -8.06 -6.20
C ARG A 159 -19.04 -9.55 -6.19
N GLU A 160 -18.58 -10.26 -5.19
CA GLU A 160 -18.79 -11.69 -5.05
C GLU A 160 -20.22 -12.05 -4.61
N ASN A 161 -20.94 -11.09 -4.03
CA ASN A 161 -22.34 -11.25 -3.58
C ASN A 161 -23.32 -10.37 -4.39
N LYS A 162 -23.05 -10.14 -5.68
CA LYS A 162 -23.82 -9.20 -6.56
C LYS A 162 -25.34 -9.41 -6.54
N ASN A 163 -25.79 -10.64 -6.36
CA ASN A 163 -27.20 -11.01 -6.45
C ASN A 163 -27.91 -11.04 -5.08
N LYS A 164 -27.23 -10.62 -4.01
CA LYS A 164 -27.76 -10.64 -2.65
C LYS A 164 -27.82 -9.22 -2.11
N ASN A 165 -28.88 -8.91 -1.36
CA ASN A 165 -28.94 -7.64 -0.64
C ASN A 165 -27.91 -7.65 0.50
N LEU A 166 -27.02 -6.65 0.54
CA LEU A 166 -25.98 -6.54 1.56
C LEU A 166 -26.53 -6.50 2.99
N LYS A 167 -27.74 -5.97 3.16
CA LYS A 167 -28.41 -5.89 4.48
C LYS A 167 -28.92 -7.25 4.95
N THR A 168 -29.11 -8.21 4.06
CA THR A 168 -29.58 -9.57 4.38
C THR A 168 -28.44 -10.58 4.51
N LEU A 169 -27.21 -10.19 4.10
CA LEU A 169 -26.03 -11.04 4.27
C LEU A 169 -25.70 -11.18 5.76
N SER A 170 -25.39 -12.39 6.18
CA SER A 170 -25.13 -12.77 7.56
C SER A 170 -23.66 -13.10 7.81
N ASP A 171 -23.36 -13.55 9.01
CA ASP A 171 -22.08 -14.15 9.40
C ASP A 171 -21.71 -15.34 8.51
N THR A 172 -22.68 -16.07 7.96
CA THR A 172 -22.45 -17.19 7.04
C THR A 172 -21.71 -16.76 5.76
N GLU A 173 -22.15 -15.68 5.12
CA GLU A 173 -21.52 -15.16 3.91
C GLU A 173 -20.14 -14.57 4.21
N ILE A 174 -19.97 -13.90 5.34
CA ILE A 174 -18.67 -13.39 5.81
C ILE A 174 -17.70 -14.56 6.03
N ASN A 175 -18.14 -15.62 6.72
CA ASN A 175 -17.35 -16.82 6.95
C ASN A 175 -17.00 -17.54 5.64
N ALA A 176 -17.95 -17.67 4.72
CA ALA A 176 -17.72 -18.27 3.41
C ALA A 176 -16.67 -17.48 2.61
N PHE A 177 -16.72 -16.13 2.66
CA PHE A 177 -15.73 -15.28 2.02
C PHE A 177 -14.34 -15.46 2.63
N VAL A 178 -14.20 -15.39 3.96
CA VAL A 178 -12.92 -15.54 4.65
C VAL A 178 -12.36 -16.96 4.48
N SER A 179 -13.21 -18.00 4.55
CA SER A 179 -12.81 -19.38 4.33
C SER A 179 -12.31 -19.61 2.89
N ARG A 180 -12.92 -18.98 1.90
CA ARG A 180 -12.44 -19.04 0.51
C ARG A 180 -11.08 -18.40 0.35
N LEU A 181 -10.83 -17.23 1.00
CA LEU A 181 -9.49 -16.62 1.03
C LEU A 181 -8.45 -17.58 1.61
N ALA A 182 -8.84 -18.34 2.66
CA ALA A 182 -7.95 -19.32 3.28
C ALA A 182 -7.68 -20.54 2.40
N VAL A 183 -8.75 -21.19 1.92
CA VAL A 183 -8.69 -22.51 1.27
C VAL A 183 -8.33 -22.41 -0.20
N LYS A 184 -9.03 -21.55 -0.96
CA LYS A 184 -8.81 -21.42 -2.41
C LYS A 184 -7.61 -20.54 -2.76
N GLU A 185 -7.42 -19.43 -2.04
CA GLU A 185 -6.38 -18.46 -2.36
C GLU A 185 -5.13 -18.60 -1.48
N LYS A 186 -5.16 -19.48 -0.50
CA LYS A 186 -4.05 -19.71 0.45
C LYS A 186 -3.54 -18.39 1.07
N ALA A 187 -4.45 -17.42 1.25
CA ALA A 187 -4.12 -16.10 1.76
C ALA A 187 -3.54 -16.19 3.18
N ALA A 188 -2.56 -15.37 3.48
CA ALA A 188 -1.95 -15.32 4.82
C ALA A 188 -2.98 -14.94 5.89
N ALA A 189 -2.84 -15.44 7.11
CA ALA A 189 -3.73 -15.14 8.24
C ALA A 189 -3.89 -13.63 8.51
N SER A 190 -2.87 -12.82 8.21
CA SER A 190 -2.94 -11.36 8.29
C SER A 190 -3.92 -10.75 7.30
N SER A 191 -3.92 -11.25 6.06
CA SER A 191 -4.82 -10.79 4.99
C SER A 191 -6.27 -11.21 5.28
N GLN A 192 -6.47 -12.44 5.73
CA GLN A 192 -7.79 -12.93 6.16
C GLN A 192 -8.38 -12.06 7.29
N ASN A 193 -7.58 -11.78 8.33
CA ASN A 193 -8.00 -10.94 9.44
C ASN A 193 -8.22 -9.47 9.04
N GLN A 194 -7.49 -8.97 8.03
CA GLN A 194 -7.70 -7.62 7.49
C GLN A 194 -9.02 -7.55 6.70
N ALA A 195 -9.30 -8.55 5.87
CA ALA A 195 -10.57 -8.66 5.17
C ALA A 195 -11.75 -8.72 6.14
N LEU A 196 -11.65 -9.58 7.16
CA LEU A 196 -12.65 -9.66 8.22
C LEU A 196 -12.87 -8.32 8.92
N ALA A 197 -11.81 -7.62 9.31
CA ALA A 197 -11.91 -6.32 9.96
C ALA A 197 -12.63 -5.28 9.08
N ALA A 198 -12.36 -5.29 7.76
CA ALA A 198 -13.02 -4.42 6.80
C ALA A 198 -14.52 -4.71 6.69
N LEU A 199 -14.91 -6.00 6.66
CA LEU A 199 -16.32 -6.40 6.60
C LEU A 199 -17.06 -6.08 7.89
N LEU A 200 -16.46 -6.35 9.04
CA LEU A 200 -17.05 -5.97 10.33
C LEU A 200 -17.26 -4.44 10.44
N PHE A 201 -16.29 -3.67 9.88
CA PHE A 201 -16.42 -2.21 9.83
C PHE A 201 -17.58 -1.78 8.92
N LEU A 202 -17.72 -2.40 7.74
CA LEU A 202 -18.83 -2.15 6.82
C LEU A 202 -20.17 -2.34 7.51
N TYR A 203 -20.40 -3.50 8.12
CA TYR A 203 -21.66 -3.81 8.76
C TYR A 203 -21.96 -2.86 9.93
N LYS A 204 -21.01 -2.69 10.85
CA LYS A 204 -21.22 -1.89 12.06
C LYS A 204 -21.33 -0.40 11.78
N ASN A 205 -20.45 0.17 10.93
CA ASN A 205 -20.31 1.63 10.82
C ASN A 205 -20.99 2.22 9.59
N ILE A 206 -21.20 1.43 8.53
CA ILE A 206 -21.78 1.92 7.28
C ILE A 206 -23.23 1.49 7.14
N LEU A 207 -23.51 0.22 7.39
CA LEU A 207 -24.86 -0.34 7.26
C LEU A 207 -25.70 -0.22 8.55
N GLY A 208 -25.08 0.08 9.70
CA GLY A 208 -25.74 0.18 10.99
C GLY A 208 -26.27 -1.16 11.51
N LEU A 209 -25.70 -2.27 11.02
CA LEU A 209 -26.14 -3.63 11.36
C LEU A 209 -25.18 -4.26 12.37
N THR A 210 -25.74 -4.85 13.42
CA THR A 210 -24.96 -5.67 14.36
C THR A 210 -24.95 -7.11 13.84
N ILE A 211 -23.76 -7.65 13.56
CA ILE A 211 -23.59 -9.07 13.25
C ILE A 211 -23.86 -9.84 14.53
N LYS A 212 -24.88 -10.70 14.50
CA LYS A 212 -25.47 -11.33 15.69
C LYS A 212 -24.51 -12.26 16.47
N THR A 213 -23.48 -12.78 15.83
CA THR A 213 -22.56 -13.73 16.48
C THR A 213 -21.11 -13.52 16.02
N PRO A 214 -20.38 -12.56 16.66
CA PRO A 214 -18.93 -12.46 16.46
C PRO A 214 -18.20 -13.76 16.83
N GLU A 215 -18.80 -14.61 17.64
CA GLU A 215 -18.26 -15.90 18.13
C GLU A 215 -18.18 -16.96 17.04
N ASN A 216 -19.10 -16.96 16.07
CA ASN A 216 -19.09 -17.88 14.93
C ASN A 216 -18.11 -17.49 13.81
N ILE A 217 -17.44 -16.33 13.93
CA ILE A 217 -16.52 -15.87 12.92
C ILE A 217 -15.11 -16.46 13.16
N VAL A 218 -14.71 -17.37 12.28
CA VAL A 218 -13.40 -18.02 12.35
C VAL A 218 -12.28 -17.02 12.06
N ARG A 219 -11.50 -16.68 13.09
CA ARG A 219 -10.30 -15.86 12.95
C ARG A 219 -9.09 -16.72 12.69
N ALA A 220 -8.36 -16.43 11.63
CA ALA A 220 -7.13 -17.12 11.36
C ALA A 220 -6.09 -16.91 12.49
N LYS A 221 -5.58 -18.02 13.05
CA LYS A 221 -4.50 -17.96 14.05
C LYS A 221 -3.22 -17.47 13.37
N LYS A 222 -2.63 -16.39 13.89
CA LYS A 222 -1.31 -15.93 13.45
C LYS A 222 -0.25 -16.73 14.22
N PRO A 223 0.65 -17.46 13.54
CA PRO A 223 1.78 -18.05 14.23
C PRO A 223 2.64 -16.93 14.84
N LYS A 224 3.03 -17.08 16.11
CA LYS A 224 3.96 -16.18 16.76
C LYS A 224 5.36 -16.47 16.18
N LYS A 225 5.79 -15.67 15.22
CA LYS A 225 7.18 -15.71 14.73
C LYS A 225 8.02 -14.78 15.60
N LEU A 226 9.13 -15.27 16.11
CA LEU A 226 10.13 -14.41 16.73
C LEU A 226 10.70 -13.47 15.67
N PRO A 227 10.86 -12.17 15.97
CA PRO A 227 11.46 -11.24 15.03
C PRO A 227 12.91 -11.62 14.73
N ALA A 228 13.33 -11.46 13.50
CA ALA A 228 14.73 -11.57 13.15
C ALA A 228 15.51 -10.42 13.80
N VAL A 229 16.61 -10.76 14.46
CA VAL A 229 17.56 -9.80 15.07
C VAL A 229 18.91 -10.05 14.44
N MET A 230 19.61 -8.97 14.10
CA MET A 230 21.00 -9.00 13.62
C MET A 230 21.95 -9.01 14.81
N THR A 231 23.11 -9.63 14.66
CA THR A 231 24.22 -9.40 15.57
C THR A 231 24.88 -8.02 15.31
N ARG A 232 25.78 -7.59 16.17
CA ARG A 232 26.54 -6.33 15.98
C ARG A 232 27.43 -6.42 14.75
N GLU A 233 28.05 -7.57 14.49
CA GLU A 233 28.91 -7.87 13.35
C GLU A 233 28.08 -7.89 12.04
N GLU A 234 26.91 -8.52 12.03
CA GLU A 234 25.99 -8.52 10.90
C GLU A 234 25.53 -7.09 10.56
N THR A 235 25.22 -6.29 11.60
CA THR A 235 24.84 -4.89 11.43
C THR A 235 25.98 -4.06 10.82
N ALA A 236 27.20 -4.23 11.34
CA ALA A 236 28.40 -3.56 10.82
C ALA A 236 28.67 -3.97 9.36
N LYS A 237 28.56 -5.27 9.03
CA LYS A 237 28.71 -5.78 7.68
C LYS A 237 27.71 -5.16 6.71
N ILE A 238 26.43 -5.04 7.10
CA ILE A 238 25.43 -4.37 6.25
C ILE A 238 25.80 -2.89 6.08
N PHE A 239 26.21 -2.20 7.15
CA PHE A 239 26.59 -0.79 7.08
C PHE A 239 27.77 -0.51 6.16
N SER A 240 28.75 -1.41 6.09
CA SER A 240 29.88 -1.28 5.15
C SER A 240 29.47 -1.44 3.68
N LEU A 241 28.32 -2.06 3.40
CA LEU A 241 27.79 -2.30 2.07
C LEU A 241 26.73 -1.25 1.64
N LEU A 242 26.32 -0.36 2.57
CA LEU A 242 25.42 0.72 2.25
C LEU A 242 26.15 1.82 1.45
N PRO A 243 25.44 2.47 0.49
CA PRO A 243 26.01 3.60 -0.21
C PRO A 243 26.27 4.80 0.72
N GLU A 244 27.35 5.54 0.46
CA GLU A 244 27.72 6.78 1.18
C GLU A 244 26.88 7.98 0.70
N ASN A 245 25.54 7.87 0.81
CA ASN A 245 24.57 8.88 0.39
C ASN A 245 23.43 8.99 1.41
N ASP A 246 22.42 9.78 1.08
CA ASP A 246 21.25 10.08 1.92
C ASP A 246 20.46 8.80 2.29
N TYR A 247 20.45 7.78 1.43
CA TYR A 247 19.76 6.52 1.70
C TYR A 247 20.48 5.68 2.74
N GLY A 248 21.82 5.58 2.61
CA GLY A 248 22.64 4.90 3.61
C GLY A 248 22.63 5.62 4.97
N LEU A 249 22.63 6.95 4.96
CA LEU A 249 22.49 7.75 6.19
C LEU A 249 21.15 7.47 6.88
N LEU A 250 20.04 7.45 6.13
CA LEU A 250 18.71 7.17 6.66
C LEU A 250 18.64 5.75 7.25
N ILE A 251 19.23 4.74 6.58
CA ILE A 251 19.23 3.36 7.09
C ILE A 251 20.04 3.27 8.40
N ARG A 252 21.19 3.93 8.49
CA ARG A 252 21.96 4.02 9.74
C ARG A 252 21.16 4.71 10.86
N LEU A 253 20.41 5.75 10.50
CA LEU A 253 19.51 6.46 11.42
C LEU A 253 18.40 5.55 11.96
N LEU A 254 17.80 4.68 11.13
CA LEU A 254 16.79 3.71 11.58
C LEU A 254 17.31 2.80 12.70
N TYR A 255 18.54 2.31 12.57
CA TYR A 255 19.15 1.50 13.60
C TYR A 255 19.52 2.32 14.84
N GLY A 256 20.16 3.48 14.66
CA GLY A 256 20.65 4.29 15.77
C GLY A 256 19.57 4.92 16.64
N THR A 257 18.31 5.00 16.14
CA THR A 257 17.19 5.64 16.83
C THR A 257 16.03 4.70 17.14
N GLY A 258 16.01 3.52 16.53
CA GLY A 258 14.89 2.58 16.63
C GLY A 258 13.58 3.07 15.98
N MET A 259 13.61 4.13 15.19
CA MET A 259 12.40 4.63 14.49
C MET A 259 11.86 3.65 13.46
N ARG A 260 10.55 3.76 13.18
CA ARG A 260 9.94 3.11 12.02
C ARG A 260 10.32 3.85 10.73
N LEU A 261 10.40 3.13 9.62
CA LEU A 261 10.75 3.74 8.31
C LEU A 261 9.96 5.02 8.01
N MET A 262 8.64 4.97 8.16
CA MET A 262 7.79 6.13 7.89
C MET A 262 7.95 7.28 8.90
N GLU A 263 8.36 6.99 10.13
CA GLU A 263 8.70 8.01 11.13
C GLU A 263 9.97 8.74 10.71
N ALA A 264 11.02 8.02 10.34
CA ALA A 264 12.27 8.61 9.85
C ALA A 264 12.11 9.40 8.55
N LEU A 265 11.32 8.88 7.60
CA LEU A 265 11.03 9.59 6.34
C LEU A 265 10.24 10.88 6.56
N ARG A 266 9.38 10.93 7.57
CA ARG A 266 8.55 12.09 7.89
C ARG A 266 9.16 13.08 8.85
N LEU A 267 10.43 12.90 9.21
CA LEU A 267 11.15 13.87 10.04
C LEU A 267 11.22 15.23 9.35
N ARG A 268 10.94 16.26 10.13
CA ARG A 268 11.12 17.67 9.77
C ARG A 268 12.41 18.20 10.37
N ILE A 269 12.92 19.28 9.81
CA ILE A 269 14.14 19.93 10.30
C ILE A 269 14.01 20.30 11.77
N GLN A 270 12.86 20.82 12.19
CA GLN A 270 12.58 21.20 13.60
C GLN A 270 12.54 20.03 14.59
N ASP A 271 12.43 18.80 14.09
CA ASP A 271 12.29 17.61 14.94
C ASP A 271 13.64 17.13 15.51
N ILE A 272 14.75 17.70 15.03
CA ILE A 272 16.11 17.30 15.39
C ILE A 272 16.73 18.36 16.30
N ASP A 273 17.04 17.98 17.54
CA ASP A 273 17.75 18.82 18.50
C ASP A 273 19.20 18.31 18.65
N PHE A 274 20.12 18.97 17.96
CA PHE A 274 21.55 18.65 18.01
C PHE A 274 22.19 19.01 19.36
N GLY A 275 21.63 19.97 20.10
CA GLY A 275 22.13 20.37 21.42
C GLY A 275 21.83 19.31 22.48
N LYS A 276 20.58 18.80 22.47
CA LYS A 276 20.14 17.79 23.43
C LYS A 276 20.40 16.34 22.97
N ASN A 277 20.86 16.14 21.74
CA ASN A 277 20.98 14.81 21.12
C ASN A 277 19.66 14.05 21.08
N GLU A 278 18.58 14.72 20.74
CA GLU A 278 17.23 14.18 20.73
C GLU A 278 16.58 14.35 19.35
N ILE A 279 15.70 13.42 19.03
CA ILE A 279 14.79 13.52 17.88
C ILE A 279 13.37 13.37 18.41
N THR A 280 12.52 14.34 18.05
CA THR A 280 11.09 14.28 18.34
C THR A 280 10.38 13.54 17.22
N VAL A 281 9.65 12.49 17.54
CA VAL A 281 8.86 11.70 16.60
C VAL A 281 7.39 12.02 16.82
N HIS A 282 6.81 12.75 15.88
CA HIS A 282 5.41 13.15 15.92
C HIS A 282 4.47 12.04 15.44
N CYS A 283 3.28 11.98 16.03
CA CYS A 283 2.18 11.10 15.60
C CYS A 283 2.59 9.64 15.42
N GLY A 284 3.33 9.08 16.36
CA GLY A 284 3.60 7.65 16.42
C GLY A 284 2.29 6.83 16.45
N LYS A 285 2.39 5.50 16.45
CA LYS A 285 1.21 4.63 16.56
C LYS A 285 0.41 4.98 17.83
N GLY A 286 -0.84 5.47 17.65
CA GLY A 286 -1.70 5.94 18.75
C GLY A 286 -1.64 7.46 19.00
N ALA A 287 -1.14 8.25 18.03
CA ALA A 287 -1.13 9.73 18.04
C ALA A 287 -0.37 10.37 19.24
N LYS A 288 0.57 9.65 19.85
CA LYS A 288 1.43 10.18 20.91
C LYS A 288 2.81 10.50 20.35
N ASP A 289 3.28 11.71 20.63
CA ASP A 289 4.64 12.12 20.35
C ASP A 289 5.60 11.46 21.35
N ARG A 290 6.82 11.21 20.90
CA ARG A 290 7.89 10.69 21.75
C ARG A 290 9.23 11.29 21.34
N LYS A 291 10.17 11.23 22.26
CA LYS A 291 11.56 11.52 21.98
C LYS A 291 12.38 10.23 21.84
N THR A 292 13.35 10.26 20.96
CA THR A 292 14.36 9.21 20.83
C THR A 292 15.74 9.84 20.72
N ILE A 293 16.79 9.02 20.91
CA ILE A 293 18.18 9.49 20.90
C ILE A 293 18.63 9.85 19.47
N LEU A 294 19.43 10.91 19.34
CA LEU A 294 20.24 11.18 18.16
C LEU A 294 21.65 10.64 18.40
N PRO A 295 22.10 9.59 17.70
CA PRO A 295 23.44 9.05 17.87
C PRO A 295 24.52 10.10 17.56
N VAL A 296 25.51 10.22 18.43
CA VAL A 296 26.61 11.19 18.28
C VAL A 296 27.36 10.99 16.97
N SER A 297 27.57 9.74 16.56
CA SER A 297 28.23 9.38 15.30
C SER A 297 27.47 9.83 14.04
N LEU A 298 26.17 10.08 14.13
CA LEU A 298 25.35 10.53 13.02
C LEU A 298 25.13 12.06 13.01
N LYS A 299 25.57 12.81 14.03
CA LYS A 299 25.40 14.26 14.11
C LYS A 299 26.02 14.96 12.91
N PHE A 300 27.32 14.79 12.72
CA PHE A 300 28.03 15.46 11.64
C PHE A 300 27.53 15.05 10.22
N PRO A 301 27.36 13.75 9.91
CA PRO A 301 26.76 13.36 8.63
C PRO A 301 25.38 13.95 8.40
N LEU A 302 24.55 14.03 9.44
CA LEU A 302 23.20 14.57 9.35
C LEU A 302 23.19 16.09 9.16
N GLN A 303 24.06 16.83 9.86
CA GLN A 303 24.24 18.27 9.66
C GLN A 303 24.68 18.58 8.22
N LYS A 304 25.69 17.87 7.71
CA LYS A 304 26.17 18.00 6.33
C LYS A 304 25.07 17.70 5.30
N HIS A 305 24.24 16.69 5.59
CA HIS A 305 23.08 16.38 4.77
C HIS A 305 22.05 17.51 4.81
N MET A 306 21.73 18.04 5.99
CA MET A 306 20.77 19.14 6.12
C MET A 306 21.22 20.43 5.44
N GLU A 307 22.53 20.72 5.38
CA GLU A 307 23.09 21.81 4.58
C GLU A 307 22.77 21.65 3.09
N LYS A 308 22.95 20.44 2.54
CA LYS A 308 22.57 20.15 1.15
C LYS A 308 21.06 20.33 0.93
N VAL A 309 20.23 19.86 1.87
CA VAL A 309 18.78 20.03 1.81
C VAL A 309 18.40 21.50 1.84
N ARG A 310 19.12 22.31 2.63
CA ARG A 310 18.90 23.76 2.68
C ARG A 310 19.15 24.44 1.35
N LEU A 311 20.25 24.10 0.68
CA LEU A 311 20.54 24.64 -0.67
C LEU A 311 19.45 24.26 -1.69
N ILE A 312 18.95 23.01 -1.63
CA ILE A 312 17.84 22.58 -2.47
C ILE A 312 16.57 23.37 -2.17
N HIS A 313 16.25 23.59 -0.89
CA HIS A 313 15.09 24.36 -0.47
C HIS A 313 15.18 25.83 -0.90
N GLU A 314 16.34 26.46 -0.75
CA GLU A 314 16.59 27.84 -1.17
C GLU A 314 16.43 28.00 -2.69
N ALA A 315 16.93 27.02 -3.48
CA ALA A 315 16.75 27.00 -4.93
C ALA A 315 15.26 26.85 -5.30
N ASP A 316 14.55 25.92 -4.66
CA ASP A 316 13.12 25.71 -4.87
C ASP A 316 12.31 26.99 -4.51
N CYS A 317 12.67 27.70 -3.44
CA CYS A 317 12.03 28.95 -3.04
C CYS A 317 12.25 30.08 -4.06
N LYS A 318 13.46 30.20 -4.63
CA LYS A 318 13.77 31.18 -5.70
C LYS A 318 12.93 30.93 -6.95
N GLU A 319 12.63 29.68 -7.25
CA GLU A 319 11.76 29.29 -8.36
C GLU A 319 10.25 29.37 -8.01
N GLY A 320 9.89 29.80 -6.78
CA GLY A 320 8.49 29.95 -6.33
C GLY A 320 7.87 28.70 -5.72
N PHE A 321 8.63 27.60 -5.56
CA PHE A 321 8.07 26.31 -5.12
C PHE A 321 8.33 26.03 -3.64
N GLY A 322 9.30 25.72 -3.09
CA GLY A 322 9.73 25.53 -1.68
C GLY A 322 8.68 25.10 -0.62
N SER A 323 7.44 24.83 -1.01
CA SER A 323 6.38 24.46 -0.07
C SER A 323 6.29 22.96 0.11
N VAL A 324 6.05 22.53 1.36
CA VAL A 324 5.80 21.13 1.74
C VAL A 324 4.40 20.99 2.35
N PRO A 325 3.72 19.84 2.18
CA PRO A 325 2.44 19.60 2.82
C PRO A 325 2.57 19.61 4.33
N LEU A 326 1.73 20.39 5.00
CA LEU A 326 1.65 20.47 6.46
C LEU A 326 0.63 19.45 7.00
N PRO A 327 0.80 18.97 8.24
CA PRO A 327 -0.16 18.07 8.84
C PRO A 327 -1.47 18.75 9.17
N PHE A 328 -2.60 18.05 8.92
CA PHE A 328 -3.96 18.47 9.28
C PHE A 328 -4.34 19.87 8.76
N ALA A 329 -4.95 20.68 9.63
CA ALA A 329 -5.41 22.04 9.32
C ALA A 329 -4.32 23.13 9.44
N LEU A 330 -3.06 22.75 9.71
CA LEU A 330 -1.97 23.73 9.90
C LEU A 330 -1.75 24.59 8.64
N ALA A 331 -1.90 24.02 7.47
CA ALA A 331 -1.79 24.79 6.20
C ALA A 331 -2.81 25.93 6.12
N LYS A 332 -4.04 25.70 6.67
CA LYS A 332 -5.08 26.71 6.73
C LYS A 332 -4.79 27.77 7.80
N LYS A 333 -4.25 27.35 8.95
CA LYS A 333 -3.93 28.24 10.08
C LYS A 333 -2.67 29.07 9.80
N TYR A 334 -1.67 28.47 9.13
CA TYR A 334 -0.38 29.09 8.83
C TYR A 334 -0.01 28.89 7.35
N PRO A 335 -0.59 29.70 6.43
CA PRO A 335 -0.45 29.49 4.98
C PRO A 335 1.00 29.48 4.47
N ASN A 336 1.89 30.26 5.12
CA ASN A 336 3.29 30.36 4.71
C ASN A 336 4.22 29.33 5.41
N ALA A 337 3.73 28.62 6.43
CA ALA A 337 4.57 27.70 7.20
C ALA A 337 5.13 26.57 6.34
N GLY A 338 4.43 26.13 5.28
CA GLY A 338 4.93 25.12 4.36
C GLY A 338 6.25 25.51 3.65
N LYS A 339 6.55 26.81 3.51
CA LYS A 339 7.81 27.32 2.96
C LYS A 339 8.89 27.55 4.03
N ALA A 340 8.54 27.54 5.31
CA ALA A 340 9.52 27.75 6.37
C ALA A 340 10.49 26.57 6.48
N TRP A 341 11.79 26.89 6.69
CA TRP A 341 12.85 25.89 6.81
C TRP A 341 12.55 24.81 7.87
N ALA A 342 12.04 25.21 9.01
CA ALA A 342 11.70 24.30 10.11
C ALA A 342 10.76 23.15 9.70
N TRP A 343 9.87 23.39 8.75
CA TRP A 343 8.89 22.41 8.26
C TRP A 343 9.38 21.56 7.10
N GLN A 344 10.55 21.85 6.53
CA GLN A 344 11.09 21.04 5.44
C GLN A 344 11.39 19.60 5.89
N TRP A 345 11.31 18.66 4.94
CA TRP A 345 11.70 17.28 5.19
C TRP A 345 13.20 17.17 5.41
N VAL A 346 13.62 16.36 6.38
CA VAL A 346 15.04 16.01 6.53
C VAL A 346 15.52 15.22 5.34
N PHE A 347 14.68 14.32 4.80
CA PHE A 347 15.00 13.48 3.65
C PHE A 347 14.02 13.74 2.49
N PRO A 348 14.14 14.87 1.78
CA PRO A 348 13.28 15.17 0.64
C PRO A 348 13.64 14.29 -0.56
N GLN A 349 12.65 13.98 -1.39
CA GLN A 349 12.89 13.33 -2.68
C GLN A 349 13.62 14.27 -3.66
N ALA A 350 14.40 13.68 -4.59
CA ALA A 350 15.19 14.45 -5.55
C ALA A 350 14.33 15.24 -6.55
N ARG A 351 13.15 14.70 -6.91
CA ARG A 351 12.24 15.33 -7.88
C ARG A 351 11.08 16.02 -7.16
N ARG A 352 10.64 17.18 -7.67
CA ARG A 352 9.40 17.82 -7.25
C ARG A 352 8.20 17.03 -7.82
N TRP A 353 7.13 16.90 -7.05
CA TRP A 353 5.83 16.49 -7.56
C TRP A 353 5.14 17.70 -8.17
N ARG A 354 4.24 17.46 -9.11
CA ARG A 354 3.40 18.50 -9.72
C ARG A 354 1.94 18.06 -9.69
N ASN A 355 1.08 18.89 -9.11
CA ASN A 355 -0.35 18.73 -9.26
C ASN A 355 -0.74 19.17 -10.68
N LYS A 356 -1.38 18.29 -11.44
CA LYS A 356 -1.75 18.58 -12.84
C LYS A 356 -2.91 19.55 -12.97
N GLU A 357 -3.77 19.63 -11.95
CA GLU A 357 -4.97 20.47 -11.95
C GLU A 357 -4.66 21.89 -11.47
N THR A 358 -3.91 22.02 -10.39
CA THR A 358 -3.58 23.32 -9.79
C THR A 358 -2.24 23.90 -10.27
N GLY A 359 -1.41 23.11 -10.92
CA GLY A 359 -0.04 23.48 -11.28
C GLY A 359 0.93 23.55 -10.11
N GLU A 360 0.45 23.35 -8.89
CA GLU A 360 1.26 23.37 -7.67
C GLU A 360 2.38 22.33 -7.72
N GLN A 361 3.56 22.72 -7.26
CA GLN A 361 4.72 21.85 -7.18
C GLN A 361 5.34 21.90 -5.78
N GLY A 362 5.96 20.79 -5.38
CA GLY A 362 6.64 20.71 -4.10
C GLY A 362 7.51 19.47 -3.99
N ARG A 363 8.20 19.32 -2.86
CA ARG A 363 8.90 18.08 -2.56
C ARG A 363 8.16 17.30 -1.49
N HIS A 364 8.09 16.00 -1.70
CA HIS A 364 7.68 15.05 -0.67
C HIS A 364 8.94 14.44 -0.02
N HIS A 365 8.79 13.67 1.03
CA HIS A 365 9.89 12.84 1.53
C HIS A 365 10.25 11.73 0.54
N ILE A 366 11.42 11.14 0.65
CA ILE A 366 11.87 9.98 -0.14
C ILE A 366 10.80 8.89 -0.10
N ASP A 367 10.58 8.23 -1.25
CA ASP A 367 9.64 7.10 -1.32
C ASP A 367 10.19 5.91 -0.51
N PRO A 368 9.36 5.27 0.35
CA PRO A 368 9.79 4.13 1.17
C PRO A 368 10.39 2.98 0.37
N SER A 369 9.93 2.76 -0.86
CA SER A 369 10.41 1.67 -1.71
C SER A 369 11.86 1.84 -2.13
N VAL A 370 12.36 3.08 -2.22
CA VAL A 370 13.77 3.35 -2.52
C VAL A 370 14.65 2.84 -1.39
N ILE A 371 14.31 3.19 -0.15
CA ILE A 371 15.06 2.75 1.03
C ILE A 371 15.01 1.23 1.19
N GLN A 372 13.85 0.63 0.98
CA GLN A 372 13.69 -0.82 1.03
C GLN A 372 14.54 -1.53 -0.02
N ARG A 373 14.62 -1.00 -1.26
CA ARG A 373 15.48 -1.53 -2.32
C ARG A 373 16.96 -1.39 -1.96
N THR A 374 17.40 -0.21 -1.57
CA THR A 374 18.79 0.03 -1.16
C THR A 374 19.22 -0.93 -0.05
N LEU A 375 18.37 -1.12 0.94
CA LEU A 375 18.64 -2.09 2.01
C LEU A 375 18.68 -3.52 1.48
N HIS A 376 17.72 -3.90 0.64
CA HIS A 376 17.66 -5.26 0.07
C HIS A 376 18.92 -5.61 -0.72
N GLU A 377 19.43 -4.68 -1.52
CA GLU A 377 20.70 -4.85 -2.24
C GLU A 377 21.88 -5.05 -1.30
N ALA A 378 21.99 -4.27 -0.22
CA ALA A 378 23.04 -4.44 0.78
C ALA A 378 22.93 -5.78 1.52
N VAL A 379 21.70 -6.22 1.84
CA VAL A 379 21.45 -7.54 2.46
C VAL A 379 21.85 -8.68 1.54
N LEU A 380 21.50 -8.63 0.26
CA LEU A 380 21.91 -9.63 -0.72
C LEU A 380 23.43 -9.72 -0.83
N LYS A 381 24.11 -8.58 -0.95
CA LYS A 381 25.59 -8.52 -1.01
C LYS A 381 26.25 -9.03 0.27
N SER A 382 25.60 -8.90 1.42
CA SER A 382 26.14 -9.36 2.70
C SER A 382 26.19 -10.89 2.84
N GLY A 383 25.35 -11.63 2.08
CA GLY A 383 25.25 -13.08 2.19
C GLY A 383 24.65 -13.56 3.52
N ILE A 384 24.03 -12.68 4.32
CA ILE A 384 23.43 -13.04 5.62
C ILE A 384 22.11 -13.78 5.37
N PRO A 385 21.96 -15.02 5.84
CA PRO A 385 20.77 -15.83 5.56
C PRO A 385 19.60 -15.51 6.53
N LYS A 386 19.34 -14.23 6.78
CA LYS A 386 18.24 -13.74 7.62
C LYS A 386 17.30 -12.85 6.81
N PRO A 387 15.98 -12.88 7.08
CA PRO A 387 15.02 -11.97 6.45
C PRO A 387 15.16 -10.55 7.06
N ILE A 388 16.10 -9.76 6.55
CA ILE A 388 16.40 -8.43 7.05
C ILE A 388 15.63 -7.37 6.25
N GLY A 389 14.85 -6.56 6.96
CA GLY A 389 14.15 -5.40 6.43
C GLY A 389 14.32 -4.18 7.34
N CYS A 390 13.75 -3.04 6.95
CA CYS A 390 13.85 -1.81 7.78
C CYS A 390 13.36 -2.01 9.22
N HIS A 391 12.41 -2.91 9.44
CA HIS A 391 11.88 -3.17 10.79
C HIS A 391 12.83 -4.02 11.63
N THR A 392 13.70 -4.80 10.99
CA THR A 392 14.75 -5.59 11.65
C THR A 392 15.74 -4.70 12.38
N PHE A 393 16.08 -3.52 11.84
CA PHE A 393 16.94 -2.55 12.53
C PHE A 393 16.35 -2.10 13.87
N ARG A 394 15.04 -1.84 13.89
CA ARG A 394 14.36 -1.47 15.14
C ARG A 394 14.33 -2.63 16.14
N HIS A 395 14.17 -3.87 15.68
CA HIS A 395 14.26 -5.06 16.54
C HIS A 395 15.69 -5.22 17.11
N SER A 396 16.70 -5.06 16.25
CA SER A 396 18.10 -5.13 16.67
C SER A 396 18.49 -4.00 17.61
N PHE A 397 18.02 -2.76 17.37
CA PHE A 397 18.20 -1.64 18.30
C PHE A 397 17.67 -1.97 19.70
N ALA A 398 16.42 -2.44 19.78
CA ALA A 398 15.82 -2.79 21.07
C ALA A 398 16.56 -3.92 21.77
N THR A 399 16.94 -4.96 21.04
CA THR A 399 17.68 -6.11 21.57
C THR A 399 19.07 -5.70 22.07
N HIS A 400 19.81 -4.93 21.25
CA HIS A 400 21.18 -4.51 21.62
C HIS A 400 21.19 -3.53 22.80
N LEU A 401 20.13 -2.73 23.02
CA LEU A 401 19.99 -1.94 24.24
C LEU A 401 19.71 -2.82 25.46
N LEU A 402 18.86 -3.85 25.35
CA LEU A 402 18.63 -4.81 26.41
C LEU A 402 19.92 -5.57 26.77
N GLU A 403 20.68 -6.02 25.78
CA GLU A 403 21.98 -6.68 25.97
C GLU A 403 23.01 -5.75 26.65
N ALA A 404 22.91 -4.44 26.40
CA ALA A 404 23.74 -3.42 27.06
C ALA A 404 23.26 -3.05 28.47
N GLY A 405 22.19 -3.70 28.97
CA GLY A 405 21.70 -3.52 30.35
C GLY A 405 20.69 -2.40 30.54
N TYR A 406 20.20 -1.77 29.44
CA TYR A 406 19.16 -0.75 29.58
C TYR A 406 17.83 -1.40 29.97
N ASP A 407 17.07 -0.74 30.83
CA ASP A 407 15.80 -1.25 31.31
C ASP A 407 14.71 -1.23 30.22
N ILE A 408 13.75 -2.14 30.36
CA ILE A 408 12.71 -2.36 29.34
C ILE A 408 11.73 -1.18 29.22
N ARG A 409 11.56 -0.36 30.26
CA ARG A 409 10.67 0.81 30.24
C ARG A 409 11.31 1.92 29.42
N THR A 410 12.59 2.19 29.63
CA THR A 410 13.35 3.14 28.80
C THR A 410 13.29 2.73 27.32
N ILE A 411 13.46 1.46 27.00
CA ILE A 411 13.33 0.97 25.61
C ILE A 411 11.91 1.10 25.10
N GLN A 412 10.90 0.82 25.91
CA GLN A 412 9.49 1.01 25.56
C GLN A 412 9.21 2.47 25.17
N GLU A 413 9.71 3.42 25.94
CA GLU A 413 9.54 4.86 25.70
C GLU A 413 10.24 5.30 24.41
N LEU A 414 11.50 4.95 24.22
CA LEU A 414 12.26 5.24 23.00
C LEU A 414 11.56 4.70 21.76
N LEU A 415 11.01 3.50 21.84
CA LEU A 415 10.29 2.87 20.74
C LEU A 415 8.85 3.42 20.58
N GLY A 416 8.26 4.00 21.60
CA GLY A 416 6.85 4.44 21.61
C GLY A 416 5.89 3.27 21.48
N HIS A 417 6.09 2.22 22.28
CA HIS A 417 5.14 1.13 22.39
C HIS A 417 4.10 1.45 23.45
N SER A 418 2.83 1.50 23.04
CA SER A 418 1.70 1.74 23.94
C SER A 418 1.49 0.62 24.96
N ASP A 419 1.88 -0.61 24.62
CA ASP A 419 1.79 -1.81 25.45
C ASP A 419 3.18 -2.42 25.63
N VAL A 420 3.59 -2.59 26.90
CA VAL A 420 4.86 -3.23 27.26
C VAL A 420 4.99 -4.64 26.69
N LYS A 421 3.89 -5.35 26.51
CA LYS A 421 3.88 -6.69 25.87
C LYS A 421 4.54 -6.67 24.50
N THR A 422 4.48 -5.53 23.78
CA THR A 422 5.16 -5.38 22.49
C THR A 422 6.67 -5.30 22.65
N THR A 423 7.17 -4.74 23.78
CA THR A 423 8.60 -4.66 24.11
C THR A 423 9.09 -5.96 24.73
N MET A 424 8.23 -6.65 25.48
CA MET A 424 8.54 -7.97 26.08
C MET A 424 8.90 -9.04 25.02
N VAL A 425 8.54 -8.84 23.76
CA VAL A 425 8.98 -9.74 22.67
C VAL A 425 10.51 -9.81 22.57
N TYR A 426 11.23 -8.80 23.03
CA TYR A 426 12.70 -8.77 23.00
C TYR A 426 13.36 -9.47 24.20
N THR A 427 12.64 -9.72 25.30
CA THR A 427 13.22 -10.32 26.53
C THR A 427 13.61 -11.79 26.35
N HIS A 428 13.06 -12.49 25.34
CA HIS A 428 13.49 -13.85 25.02
C HIS A 428 14.97 -13.94 24.60
N VAL A 429 15.55 -12.82 24.15
CA VAL A 429 16.97 -12.74 23.79
C VAL A 429 17.85 -12.71 25.04
N LEU A 430 17.40 -12.05 26.12
CA LEU A 430 18.09 -12.06 27.41
C LEU A 430 18.21 -13.50 27.98
N ASN A 431 17.21 -14.34 27.68
CA ASN A 431 17.21 -15.75 28.14
C ASN A 431 18.20 -16.66 27.38
N ARG A 432 18.87 -16.16 26.33
CA ARG A 432 19.89 -16.92 25.57
C ARG A 432 21.33 -16.61 25.99
N GLY A 433 21.58 -15.52 26.71
CA GLY A 433 22.95 -15.16 27.11
C GLY A 433 23.02 -14.41 28.41
N GLY A 434 21.98 -13.61 28.76
CA GLY A 434 22.03 -12.74 29.96
C GLY A 434 21.84 -13.45 31.30
N LEU A 435 21.38 -14.70 31.31
CA LEU A 435 21.29 -15.52 32.52
C LEU A 435 22.51 -16.42 32.75
N GLY A 436 23.56 -16.30 31.91
CA GLY A 436 24.75 -17.12 32.06
C GLY A 436 24.50 -18.64 31.99
N ILE A 437 23.38 -19.07 31.36
CA ILE A 437 23.05 -20.47 31.21
C ILE A 437 24.02 -21.06 30.18
N GLN A 438 25.02 -21.74 30.70
CA GLN A 438 25.89 -22.58 29.87
C GLN A 438 25.18 -23.90 29.57
N SER A 439 25.35 -24.37 28.34
CA SER A 439 24.87 -25.70 27.98
C SER A 439 25.50 -26.75 28.90
N PRO A 440 24.76 -27.77 29.32
CA PRO A 440 25.39 -28.89 30.08
C PRO A 440 26.59 -29.49 29.36
N ILE A 441 26.60 -29.51 28.02
CA ILE A 441 27.71 -30.04 27.23
C ILE A 441 28.97 -29.15 27.32
N ASP A 442 28.81 -27.85 27.55
CA ASP A 442 29.92 -26.91 27.68
C ASP A 442 30.59 -26.99 29.07
N ARG A 443 30.08 -27.86 29.97
CA ARG A 443 30.57 -28.11 31.31
C ARG A 443 31.22 -29.50 31.47
N ILE A 444 31.23 -30.31 30.43
CA ILE A 444 31.89 -31.56 30.32
C ILE A 444 33.31 -31.36 29.72
#